data_a8113bd33801841804f06a125e964d37
#
_entry.id   a8113bd33801841804f06a125e964d37
#
_cell.length_a   1.000
_cell.length_b   1.000
_cell.length_c   1.000
_cell.angle_alpha   90.00
_cell.angle_beta   90.00
_cell.angle_gamma   90.00
#
_symmetry.space_group_name_H-M   'P 1'
#
loop_
_entity.id
_entity.type
_entity.pdbx_description
1 polymer ?
#
loop_
_entity_poly.entity_id
_entity_poly.type
_entity_poly.pdbx_seq_one_letter_code
_entity_poly.pdbx_strand_id
1 'polypeptide(L)'
;MANISRRLKRLLRTDGVSLVCNVNLDLLHDQKKLLFCYTNKHLGILFEQENIFHSNVFHASQMLYELISLGFSIDVCHCNDVSVLNVLKRRKYDYIVGFGKVFEEMAKNGGIKYRILFITENNPEVSRSKAQERLEYFKQRHPNIKTRFF
;
A
#
# COMPACT_ATOMS: atom_id res chain seq x y z
N MET A 1 18.19 -14.26 -7.46
CA MET A 1 17.00 -13.41 -7.70
C MET A 1 15.75 -14.18 -8.16
N ALA A 2 15.83 -15.29 -8.92
CA ALA A 2 14.65 -16.03 -9.43
C ALA A 2 13.74 -16.67 -8.37
N ASN A 3 14.25 -17.05 -7.19
CA ASN A 3 13.46 -17.74 -6.15
C ASN A 3 12.53 -16.81 -5.33
N ILE A 4 12.93 -15.57 -5.12
CA ILE A 4 12.12 -14.56 -4.39
C ILE A 4 10.85 -14.27 -5.19
N SER A 5 10.98 -14.09 -6.50
CA SER A 5 9.87 -13.81 -7.40
C SER A 5 8.77 -14.89 -7.39
N ARG A 6 9.12 -16.18 -7.37
CA ARG A 6 8.12 -17.27 -7.39
C ARG A 6 7.35 -17.39 -6.07
N ARG A 7 8.01 -17.21 -4.92
CA ARG A 7 7.39 -17.33 -3.59
C ARG A 7 6.49 -16.14 -3.31
N LEU A 8 6.91 -14.93 -3.67
CA LEU A 8 6.09 -13.72 -3.63
C LEU A 8 4.88 -13.83 -4.55
N LYS A 9 5.04 -14.28 -5.79
CA LYS A 9 3.91 -14.53 -6.71
C LYS A 9 2.86 -15.49 -6.14
N ARG A 10 3.28 -16.50 -5.38
CA ARG A 10 2.37 -17.47 -4.74
C ARG A 10 1.64 -16.89 -3.52
N LEU A 11 2.30 -16.04 -2.73
CA LEU A 11 1.71 -15.38 -1.55
C LEU A 11 0.75 -14.24 -1.92
N LEU A 12 0.97 -13.59 -3.06
CA LEU A 12 0.25 -12.40 -3.50
C LEU A 12 -0.90 -12.68 -4.49
N ARG A 13 -1.05 -13.95 -4.94
CA ARG A 13 -2.15 -14.37 -5.84
C ARG A 13 -3.50 -14.53 -5.16
N THR A 14 -3.62 -14.25 -3.87
CA THR A 14 -4.88 -14.39 -3.16
C THR A 14 -5.66 -13.07 -3.22
N ASP A 15 -6.58 -12.98 -4.16
CA ASP A 15 -7.63 -11.98 -4.15
C ASP A 15 -8.31 -11.98 -2.78
N GLY A 16 -8.25 -10.84 -2.07
CA GLY A 16 -8.89 -10.68 -0.77
C GLY A 16 -7.99 -10.82 0.47
N VAL A 17 -6.69 -11.08 0.34
CA VAL A 17 -5.77 -11.09 1.50
C VAL A 17 -5.40 -9.66 1.88
N SER A 18 -5.80 -9.26 3.09
CA SER A 18 -5.53 -7.93 3.63
C SER A 18 -4.15 -7.78 4.28
N LEU A 19 -3.46 -8.90 4.53
CA LEU A 19 -2.14 -8.94 5.19
C LEU A 19 -1.27 -10.05 4.62
N VAL A 20 -0.07 -9.70 4.19
CA VAL A 20 1.00 -10.63 3.79
C VAL A 20 2.17 -10.42 4.72
N CYS A 21 2.61 -11.49 5.37
CA CYS A 21 3.68 -11.42 6.37
C CYS A 21 5.00 -11.97 5.82
N ASN A 22 6.10 -11.40 6.30
CA ASN A 22 7.45 -11.89 6.11
C ASN A 22 7.82 -12.09 4.62
N VAL A 23 7.67 -11.04 3.84
CA VAL A 23 7.93 -11.06 2.39
C VAL A 23 9.38 -11.43 2.05
N ASN A 24 10.31 -11.28 3.00
CA ASN A 24 11.74 -11.53 2.81
C ASN A 24 12.31 -12.46 3.90
N LEU A 25 11.80 -13.69 4.00
CA LEU A 25 12.17 -14.65 5.06
C LEU A 25 13.55 -15.28 4.90
N ASP A 26 14.17 -15.20 3.72
CA ASP A 26 15.38 -15.98 3.42
C ASP A 26 16.71 -15.29 3.87
N LEU A 27 16.61 -14.15 4.57
CA LEU A 27 17.77 -13.40 5.04
C LEU A 27 17.86 -13.39 6.57
N LEU A 28 19.06 -13.63 7.05
CA LEU A 28 19.61 -13.70 8.39
C LEU A 28 18.86 -13.08 9.59
N HIS A 29 19.09 -13.65 10.77
CA HIS A 29 18.39 -13.45 12.05
C HIS A 29 18.27 -12.03 12.62
N ASP A 30 18.90 -11.01 12.05
CA ASP A 30 18.92 -9.61 12.55
C ASP A 30 18.28 -8.59 11.62
N GLN A 31 17.21 -8.98 10.93
CA GLN A 31 16.56 -8.07 10.00
C GLN A 31 15.71 -7.01 10.70
N LYS A 32 15.88 -5.76 10.28
CA LYS A 32 14.95 -4.67 10.62
C LYS A 32 13.58 -4.98 10.06
N LYS A 33 12.54 -4.87 10.90
CA LYS A 33 11.18 -5.19 10.53
C LYS A 33 10.44 -3.95 10.09
N LEU A 34 9.81 -4.05 8.93
CA LEU A 34 9.07 -2.96 8.29
C LEU A 34 7.63 -3.38 8.02
N LEU A 35 6.68 -2.50 8.40
CA LEU A 35 5.29 -2.60 7.98
C LEU A 35 5.05 -1.67 6.79
N PHE A 36 4.60 -2.23 5.66
CA PHE A 36 4.25 -1.49 4.46
C PHE A 36 2.73 -1.43 4.30
N CYS A 37 2.14 -0.25 4.50
CA CYS A 37 0.70 -0.01 4.42
C CYS A 37 0.35 0.61 3.06
N TYR A 38 -0.23 -0.18 2.15
CA TYR A 38 -0.60 0.27 0.82
C TYR A 38 -1.86 -0.45 0.31
N THR A 39 -2.35 -0.08 -0.87
CA THR A 39 -3.45 -0.81 -1.51
C THR A 39 -2.94 -2.14 -2.04
N ASN A 40 -3.34 -3.25 -1.42
CA ASN A 40 -2.85 -4.58 -1.78
C ASN A 40 -3.55 -5.20 -2.99
N LYS A 41 -4.66 -4.65 -3.47
CA LYS A 41 -5.37 -5.14 -4.68
C LYS A 41 -4.45 -5.25 -5.90
N HIS A 42 -3.34 -4.53 -5.88
CA HIS A 42 -2.37 -4.48 -6.97
C HIS A 42 -1.03 -5.14 -6.62
N LEU A 43 -0.86 -5.66 -5.40
CA LEU A 43 0.42 -6.28 -5.01
C LEU A 43 0.74 -7.52 -5.83
N GLY A 44 -0.27 -8.28 -6.29
CA GLY A 44 -0.07 -9.37 -7.24
C GLY A 44 0.48 -8.90 -8.59
N ILE A 45 0.03 -7.74 -9.06
CA ILE A 45 0.48 -7.08 -10.30
C ILE A 45 1.88 -6.49 -10.11
N LEU A 46 2.26 -6.11 -8.88
CA LEU A 46 3.57 -5.50 -8.58
C LEU A 46 4.76 -6.38 -9.01
N PHE A 47 4.53 -7.67 -9.11
CA PHE A 47 5.57 -8.66 -9.45
C PHE A 47 5.44 -9.19 -10.88
N GLU A 48 4.41 -8.80 -11.62
CA GLU A 48 4.24 -9.04 -13.04
C GLU A 48 4.67 -7.77 -13.80
N GLN A 49 5.96 -7.67 -14.13
CA GLN A 49 6.56 -6.47 -14.73
C GLN A 49 5.94 -6.04 -16.08
N GLU A 50 5.09 -6.87 -16.67
CA GLU A 50 4.64 -6.67 -18.05
C GLU A 50 3.40 -5.78 -18.21
N ASN A 51 2.67 -5.42 -17.12
CA ASN A 51 1.39 -4.72 -17.24
C ASN A 51 1.11 -3.67 -16.14
N ILE A 52 2.11 -2.94 -15.67
CA ILE A 52 1.89 -1.87 -14.70
C ILE A 52 1.48 -0.58 -15.42
N PHE A 53 0.17 -0.43 -15.65
CA PHE A 53 -0.40 0.78 -16.28
C PHE A 53 -0.60 1.95 -15.31
N HIS A 54 -0.47 1.72 -14.00
CA HIS A 54 -0.74 2.75 -12.99
C HIS A 54 0.55 3.19 -12.30
N SER A 55 0.92 4.46 -12.46
CA SER A 55 2.19 5.04 -11.95
C SER A 55 2.37 4.83 -10.45
N ASN A 56 1.31 4.99 -9.65
CA ASN A 56 1.39 4.85 -8.18
C ASN A 56 1.71 3.40 -7.76
N VAL A 57 1.14 2.43 -8.47
CA VAL A 57 1.42 1.01 -8.26
C VAL A 57 2.87 0.70 -8.62
N PHE A 58 3.35 1.24 -9.73
CA PHE A 58 4.75 1.12 -10.15
C PHE A 58 5.71 1.66 -9.06
N HIS A 59 5.50 2.88 -8.57
CA HIS A 59 6.36 3.47 -7.55
C HIS A 59 6.33 2.67 -6.24
N ALA A 60 5.16 2.21 -5.79
CA ALA A 60 5.04 1.38 -4.60
C ALA A 60 5.79 0.04 -4.76
N SER A 61 5.73 -0.56 -5.97
CA SER A 61 6.49 -1.77 -6.29
C SER A 61 7.98 -1.54 -6.21
N GLN A 62 8.46 -0.51 -6.88
CA GLN A 62 9.89 -0.19 -6.89
C GLN A 62 10.39 0.04 -5.47
N MET A 63 9.64 0.81 -4.66
CA MET A 63 9.99 1.01 -3.25
C MET A 63 10.05 -0.31 -2.49
N LEU A 64 9.07 -1.20 -2.68
CA LEU A 64 9.05 -2.49 -2.01
C LEU A 64 10.25 -3.36 -2.43
N TYR A 65 10.60 -3.38 -3.71
CA TYR A 65 11.79 -4.08 -4.20
C TYR A 65 13.08 -3.55 -3.60
N GLU A 66 13.25 -2.22 -3.54
CA GLU A 66 14.42 -1.60 -2.93
C GLU A 66 14.52 -1.94 -1.44
N LEU A 67 13.41 -1.88 -0.70
CA LEU A 67 13.38 -2.24 0.72
C LEU A 67 13.74 -3.71 0.95
N ILE A 68 13.29 -4.62 0.06
CA ILE A 68 13.65 -6.02 0.08
C ILE A 68 15.16 -6.18 -0.20
N SER A 69 15.70 -5.47 -1.19
CA SER A 69 17.13 -5.53 -1.55
C SER A 69 18.03 -5.00 -0.44
N LEU A 70 17.54 -4.03 0.34
CA LEU A 70 18.21 -3.51 1.54
C LEU A 70 18.12 -4.45 2.75
N GLY A 71 17.49 -5.60 2.62
CA GLY A 71 17.46 -6.65 3.64
C GLY A 71 16.38 -6.48 4.69
N PHE A 72 15.33 -5.65 4.46
CA PHE A 72 14.21 -5.56 5.39
C PHE A 72 13.35 -6.82 5.36
N SER A 73 12.88 -7.26 6.53
CA SER A 73 11.77 -8.18 6.66
C SER A 73 10.47 -7.38 6.64
N ILE A 74 9.62 -7.60 5.64
CA ILE A 74 8.48 -6.74 5.35
C ILE A 74 7.17 -7.49 5.55
N ASP A 75 6.26 -6.90 6.33
CA ASP A 75 4.84 -7.23 6.31
C ASP A 75 4.12 -6.18 5.46
N VAL A 76 3.24 -6.63 4.59
CA VAL A 76 2.46 -5.76 3.70
C VAL A 76 0.99 -5.89 4.05
N CYS A 77 0.30 -4.78 4.28
CA CYS A 77 -1.13 -4.79 4.57
C CYS A 77 -1.92 -3.77 3.73
N HIS A 78 -3.22 -4.02 3.60
CA HIS A 78 -4.11 -3.03 2.99
C HIS A 78 -4.26 -1.82 3.91
N CYS A 79 -4.02 -0.63 3.37
CA CYS A 79 -3.93 0.63 4.14
C CYS A 79 -5.21 1.01 4.92
N ASN A 80 -6.38 0.52 4.48
CA ASN A 80 -7.67 0.83 5.11
C ASN A 80 -8.36 -0.37 5.78
N ASP A 81 -7.75 -1.56 5.76
CA ASP A 81 -8.32 -2.73 6.43
C ASP A 81 -7.92 -2.79 7.89
N VAL A 82 -8.72 -2.18 8.75
CA VAL A 82 -8.48 -2.14 10.20
C VAL A 82 -8.63 -3.51 10.88
N SER A 83 -9.17 -4.51 10.22
CA SER A 83 -9.33 -5.87 10.80
C SER A 83 -7.98 -6.52 11.11
N VAL A 84 -6.92 -6.14 10.38
CA VAL A 84 -5.57 -6.66 10.58
C VAL A 84 -4.84 -6.08 11.80
N LEU A 85 -5.36 -5.00 12.40
CA LEU A 85 -4.68 -4.29 13.50
C LEU A 85 -4.40 -5.18 14.71
N ASN A 86 -5.31 -6.10 15.05
CA ASN A 86 -5.11 -7.01 16.17
C ASN A 86 -3.91 -7.94 15.98
N VAL A 87 -3.63 -8.33 14.75
CA VAL A 87 -2.46 -9.14 14.39
C VAL A 87 -1.21 -8.26 14.38
N LEU A 88 -1.28 -7.08 13.75
CA LEU A 88 -0.14 -6.18 13.60
C LEU A 88 0.35 -5.64 14.95
N LYS A 89 -0.55 -5.30 15.89
CA LYS A 89 -0.20 -4.80 17.23
C LYS A 89 0.55 -5.83 18.10
N ARG A 90 0.46 -7.11 17.78
CA ARG A 90 1.23 -8.19 18.46
C ARG A 90 2.63 -8.36 17.88
N ARG A 91 2.95 -7.69 16.77
CA ARG A 91 4.24 -7.76 16.09
C ARG A 91 5.08 -6.52 16.45
N LYS A 92 6.40 -6.67 16.39
CA LYS A 92 7.33 -5.54 16.57
C LYS A 92 7.80 -5.08 15.21
N TYR A 93 7.75 -3.77 14.98
CA TYR A 93 8.25 -3.12 13.78
C TYR A 93 9.20 -1.99 14.17
N ASP A 94 10.30 -1.88 13.44
CA ASP A 94 11.23 -0.74 13.57
C ASP A 94 10.77 0.42 12.69
N TYR A 95 10.15 0.08 11.56
CA TYR A 95 9.72 1.01 10.51
C TYR A 95 8.26 0.78 10.14
N ILE A 96 7.58 1.87 9.81
CA ILE A 96 6.29 1.84 9.11
C ILE A 96 6.35 2.80 7.93
N VAL A 97 5.91 2.33 6.76
CA VAL A 97 5.86 3.11 5.52
C VAL A 97 4.47 2.98 4.92
N GLY A 98 3.91 4.07 4.41
CA GLY A 98 2.63 4.03 3.71
C GLY A 98 1.68 5.13 4.12
N PHE A 99 0.39 4.86 4.06
CA PHE A 99 -0.70 5.79 4.38
C PHE A 99 -1.97 5.05 4.81
N GLY A 100 -3.01 5.79 5.13
CA GLY A 100 -4.35 5.30 5.46
C GLY A 100 -4.55 4.91 6.91
N LYS A 101 -5.74 4.37 7.23
CA LYS A 101 -6.19 4.12 8.61
C LYS A 101 -5.27 3.18 9.38
N VAL A 102 -4.77 2.14 8.73
CA VAL A 102 -3.84 1.19 9.38
C VAL A 102 -2.52 1.86 9.70
N PHE A 103 -1.98 2.67 8.77
CA PHE A 103 -0.77 3.45 9.01
C PHE A 103 -0.96 4.41 10.20
N GLU A 104 -2.05 5.17 10.23
CA GLU A 104 -2.35 6.13 11.30
C GLU A 104 -2.43 5.45 12.68
N GLU A 105 -3.15 4.33 12.76
CA GLU A 105 -3.28 3.58 14.02
C GLU A 105 -1.97 2.93 14.49
N MET A 106 -1.20 2.37 13.57
CA MET A 106 0.09 1.78 13.89
C MET A 106 1.16 2.83 14.21
N ALA A 107 1.11 4.00 13.55
CA ALA A 107 2.03 5.11 13.80
C ALA A 107 1.90 5.70 15.23
N LYS A 108 0.76 5.53 15.89
CA LYS A 108 0.56 5.89 17.31
C LYS A 108 1.31 4.96 18.26
N ASN A 109 1.74 3.78 17.80
CA ASN A 109 2.48 2.82 18.61
C ASN A 109 3.89 3.34 18.92
N GLY A 110 4.17 3.57 20.19
CA GLY A 110 5.46 4.11 20.67
C GLY A 110 6.68 3.24 20.39
N GLY A 111 6.48 1.94 20.09
CA GLY A 111 7.55 1.02 19.74
C GLY A 111 8.10 1.15 18.33
N ILE A 112 7.43 1.87 17.44
CA ILE A 112 7.89 2.09 16.06
C ILE A 112 8.81 3.30 16.01
N LYS A 113 10.06 3.07 15.62
CA LYS A 113 11.10 4.09 15.61
C LYS A 113 10.99 5.06 14.44
N TYR A 114 10.71 4.56 13.25
CA TYR A 114 10.66 5.36 12.02
C TYR A 114 9.30 5.27 11.36
N ARG A 115 8.69 6.41 11.06
CA ARG A 115 7.38 6.56 10.45
C ARG A 115 7.52 7.37 9.18
N ILE A 116 7.26 6.75 8.03
CA ILE A 116 7.45 7.34 6.71
C ILE A 116 6.09 7.40 6.03
N LEU A 117 5.54 8.59 5.91
CA LEU A 117 4.30 8.81 5.16
C LEU A 117 4.61 8.80 3.66
N PHE A 118 4.06 7.83 2.95
CA PHE A 118 4.22 7.67 1.52
C PHE A 118 2.94 8.15 0.80
N ILE A 119 2.95 9.37 0.33
CA ILE A 119 1.80 10.00 -0.33
C ILE A 119 1.94 9.81 -1.83
N THR A 120 1.03 9.02 -2.41
CA THR A 120 0.96 8.77 -3.86
C THR A 120 -0.17 9.50 -4.55
N GLU A 121 -1.05 10.13 -3.78
CA GLU A 121 -2.23 10.82 -4.29
C GLU A 121 -2.36 12.21 -3.66
N ASN A 122 -3.14 13.08 -4.30
CA ASN A 122 -3.47 14.38 -3.74
C ASN A 122 -4.27 14.22 -2.44
N ASN A 123 -4.20 15.23 -1.58
CA ASN A 123 -5.05 15.31 -0.40
C ASN A 123 -6.51 15.01 -0.80
N PRO A 124 -7.21 14.09 -0.09
CA PRO A 124 -8.59 13.71 -0.41
C PRO A 124 -9.56 14.89 -0.47
N GLU A 125 -9.38 15.91 0.37
CA GLU A 125 -10.22 17.12 0.37
C GLU A 125 -10.02 17.93 -0.91
N VAL A 126 -8.75 18.12 -1.33
CA VAL A 126 -8.42 18.79 -2.59
C VAL A 126 -8.98 18.02 -3.78
N SER A 127 -8.85 16.70 -3.77
CA SER A 127 -9.38 15.84 -4.83
C SER A 127 -10.90 15.93 -4.93
N ARG A 128 -11.62 15.94 -3.79
CA ARG A 128 -13.07 16.11 -3.75
C ARG A 128 -13.50 17.48 -4.26
N SER A 129 -12.86 18.55 -3.79
CA SER A 129 -13.15 19.92 -4.24
C SER A 129 -12.97 20.03 -5.75
N LYS A 130 -11.86 19.52 -6.30
CA LYS A 130 -11.62 19.55 -7.75
C LYS A 130 -12.55 18.64 -8.56
N ALA A 131 -13.01 17.55 -7.99
CA ALA A 131 -14.03 16.70 -8.61
C ALA A 131 -15.39 17.42 -8.66
N GLN A 132 -15.76 18.12 -7.58
CA GLN A 132 -16.99 18.90 -7.51
C GLN A 132 -16.96 20.06 -8.50
N GLU A 133 -15.89 20.84 -8.57
CA GLU A 133 -15.71 21.92 -9.54
C GLU A 133 -15.88 21.41 -10.99
N ARG A 134 -15.25 20.28 -11.32
CA ARG A 134 -15.38 19.66 -12.65
C ARG A 134 -16.79 19.21 -12.95
N LEU A 135 -17.50 18.70 -11.95
CA LEU A 135 -18.89 18.30 -12.09
C LEU A 135 -19.80 19.51 -12.39
N GLU A 136 -19.65 20.58 -11.63
CA GLU A 136 -20.43 21.78 -11.80
C GLU A 136 -20.20 22.38 -13.18
N TYR A 137 -18.95 22.44 -13.61
CA TYR A 137 -18.58 22.87 -14.95
C TYR A 137 -19.20 21.99 -16.05
N PHE A 138 -19.20 20.67 -15.85
CA PHE A 138 -19.82 19.72 -16.78
C PHE A 138 -21.33 19.92 -16.86
N LYS A 139 -22.02 20.06 -15.72
CA LYS A 139 -23.47 20.27 -15.66
C LYS A 139 -23.91 21.58 -16.35
N GLN A 140 -23.12 22.65 -16.21
CA GLN A 140 -23.39 23.92 -16.88
C GLN A 140 -23.36 23.76 -18.41
N ARG A 141 -22.45 22.96 -18.94
CA ARG A 141 -22.33 22.73 -20.39
C ARG A 141 -23.27 21.66 -20.95
N HIS A 142 -23.69 20.75 -20.08
CA HIS A 142 -24.52 19.61 -20.48
C HIS A 142 -25.70 19.43 -19.54
N PRO A 143 -26.66 20.40 -19.50
CA PRO A 143 -27.73 20.41 -18.51
C PRO A 143 -28.69 19.22 -18.63
N ASN A 144 -28.77 18.58 -19.80
CA ASN A 144 -29.66 17.45 -20.08
C ASN A 144 -29.04 16.09 -19.75
N ILE A 145 -27.76 16.04 -19.35
CA ILE A 145 -27.09 14.78 -19.02
C ILE A 145 -27.18 14.52 -17.51
N LYS A 146 -27.85 13.43 -17.15
CA LYS A 146 -27.86 12.96 -15.75
C LYS A 146 -26.53 12.30 -15.43
N THR A 147 -25.71 12.95 -14.59
CA THR A 147 -24.48 12.36 -14.05
C THR A 147 -24.78 11.55 -12.81
N ARG A 148 -24.37 10.27 -12.78
CA ARG A 148 -24.32 9.48 -11.55
C ARG A 148 -22.89 9.50 -11.05
N PHE A 149 -22.70 9.93 -9.79
CA PHE A 149 -21.44 9.70 -9.07
C PHE A 149 -21.46 8.31 -8.45
N PHE A 150 -20.38 7.61 -8.58
CA PHE A 150 -20.09 6.38 -7.85
C PHE A 150 -19.31 6.70 -6.60
#